data_8ea5a7088109bc184e0fdfe5b8ba8b28
#
_entry.id   8ea5a7088109bc184e0fdfe5b8ba8b28
#
_cell.length_a   1.000
_cell.length_b   1.000
_cell.length_c   1.000
_cell.angle_alpha   90.00
_cell.angle_beta   90.00
_cell.angle_gamma   90.00
#
_symmetry.space_group_name_H-M   'P 1'
#
loop_
_entity.id
_entity.type
_entity.pdbx_description
1 polymer ?
#
loop_
_entity_poly.entity_id
_entity_poly.type
_entity_poly.pdbx_seq_one_letter_code
_entity_poly.pdbx_strand_id
1 'polypeptide(L)'
;LRWDAWLFRGAWRFGTTRFLVLSAVCAVAGAMLHLALHSNDMVPLVGASAAISGQMAAATRFALLAGMPLGGMAAGHNEIYRRPAATLGVLIRDSRVMTFLLVWFGVNAVVGIVGSGTLSSGSIAWEAHVGGFLAGLLLFPLLDPVGTEAPADRV
;
A
#
# COMPACT_ATOMS: atom_id res chain seq x y z
N LEU A 1 7.22 2.37 28.34
CA LEU A 1 7.56 1.98 26.97
C LEU A 1 6.25 1.98 26.16
N ARG A 2 6.05 3.00 25.35
CA ARG A 2 4.84 3.15 24.52
C ARG A 2 5.05 2.38 23.23
N TRP A 3 4.72 1.11 23.23
CA TRP A 3 4.74 0.23 22.05
C TRP A 3 3.68 0.63 21.01
N ASP A 4 2.67 1.36 21.43
CA ASP A 4 1.58 1.91 20.64
C ASP A 4 2.06 2.93 19.56
N ALA A 5 3.19 3.60 19.79
CA ALA A 5 3.68 4.61 18.85
C ALA A 5 4.28 4.02 17.55
N TRP A 6 4.66 2.75 17.51
CA TRP A 6 5.36 2.14 16.38
C TRP A 6 4.43 1.39 15.40
N LEU A 7 3.44 0.70 15.94
CA LEU A 7 2.54 -0.14 15.14
C LEU A 7 1.43 0.66 14.44
N PHE A 8 1.17 1.90 14.84
CA PHE A 8 -0.02 2.64 14.42
C PHE A 8 0.23 4.00 13.76
N ARG A 9 1.39 4.24 13.17
CA ARG A 9 1.65 5.53 12.49
C ARG A 9 0.70 5.78 11.31
N GLY A 10 0.28 4.75 10.61
CA GLY A 10 -0.83 4.85 9.66
C GLY A 10 -2.15 5.23 10.33
N ALA A 11 -2.38 4.74 11.55
CA ALA A 11 -3.57 5.09 12.32
C ALA A 11 -3.61 6.58 12.74
N TRP A 12 -2.49 7.29 12.75
CA TRP A 12 -2.45 8.72 13.06
C TRP A 12 -3.14 9.58 12.00
N ARG A 13 -3.10 9.15 10.73
CA ARG A 13 -3.84 9.84 9.67
C ARG A 13 -5.31 9.43 9.65
N PHE A 14 -5.55 8.13 9.72
CA PHE A 14 -6.88 7.55 9.50
C PHE A 14 -7.72 7.40 10.77
N GLY A 15 -7.09 7.34 11.94
CA GLY A 15 -7.68 6.74 13.12
C GLY A 15 -7.77 5.20 12.99
N THR A 16 -7.89 4.53 14.11
CA THR A 16 -7.83 3.06 14.18
C THR A 16 -8.89 2.39 13.30
N THR A 17 -10.12 2.88 13.33
CA THR A 17 -11.23 2.25 12.59
C THR A 17 -11.02 2.29 11.08
N ARG A 18 -10.69 3.47 10.52
CA ARG A 18 -10.46 3.61 9.07
C ARG A 18 -9.23 2.85 8.61
N PHE A 19 -8.18 2.82 9.43
CA PHE A 19 -6.99 2.02 9.18
C PHE A 19 -7.31 0.53 9.10
N LEU A 20 -8.11 -0.01 10.02
CA LEU A 20 -8.53 -1.40 10.02
C LEU A 20 -9.46 -1.72 8.85
N VAL A 21 -10.38 -0.81 8.51
CA VAL A 21 -11.26 -0.96 7.34
C VAL A 21 -10.43 -0.99 6.05
N LEU A 22 -9.48 -0.07 5.86
CA LEU A 22 -8.60 -0.08 4.70
C LEU A 22 -7.81 -1.39 4.62
N SER A 23 -7.25 -1.84 5.75
CA SER A 23 -6.49 -3.09 5.83
C SER A 23 -7.34 -4.30 5.44
N ALA A 24 -8.57 -4.39 5.95
CA ALA A 24 -9.51 -5.46 5.65
C ALA A 24 -9.91 -5.45 4.16
N VAL A 25 -10.23 -4.29 3.62
CA VAL A 25 -10.58 -4.14 2.19
C VAL A 25 -9.41 -4.55 1.29
N CYS A 26 -8.19 -4.13 1.62
CA CYS A 26 -6.99 -4.53 0.86
C CYS A 26 -6.73 -6.03 0.95
N ALA A 27 -6.92 -6.64 2.12
CA ALA A 27 -6.78 -8.09 2.29
C ALA A 27 -7.80 -8.85 1.45
N VAL A 28 -9.06 -8.43 1.48
CA VAL A 28 -10.14 -9.04 0.67
C VAL A 28 -9.86 -8.86 -0.81
N ALA A 29 -9.50 -7.67 -1.27
CA ALA A 29 -9.19 -7.43 -2.68
C ALA A 29 -8.01 -8.28 -3.17
N GLY A 30 -6.97 -8.42 -2.35
CA GLY A 30 -5.86 -9.31 -2.65
C GLY A 30 -6.27 -10.76 -2.74
N ALA A 31 -7.08 -11.24 -1.79
CA ALA A 31 -7.61 -12.60 -1.81
C ALA A 31 -8.49 -12.86 -3.03
N MET A 32 -9.34 -11.91 -3.39
CA MET A 32 -10.21 -12.02 -4.57
C MET A 32 -9.41 -12.08 -5.87
N LEU A 33 -8.36 -11.26 -6.01
CA LEU A 33 -7.51 -11.30 -7.20
C LEU A 33 -6.77 -12.64 -7.30
N HIS A 34 -6.23 -13.14 -6.20
CA HIS A 34 -5.58 -14.45 -6.17
C HIS A 34 -6.57 -15.56 -6.56
N LEU A 35 -7.76 -15.58 -5.95
CA LEU A 35 -8.79 -16.57 -6.25
C LEU A 35 -9.26 -16.50 -7.71
N ALA A 36 -9.38 -15.32 -8.29
CA ALA A 36 -9.77 -15.14 -9.69
C ALA A 36 -8.75 -15.74 -10.66
N LEU A 37 -7.46 -15.70 -10.32
CA LEU A 37 -6.37 -16.21 -11.15
C LEU A 37 -6.06 -17.69 -10.88
N HIS A 38 -6.39 -18.19 -9.68
CA HIS A 38 -6.04 -19.53 -9.17
C HIS A 38 -7.27 -20.24 -8.58
N SER A 39 -8.41 -20.19 -9.30
CA SER A 39 -9.69 -20.71 -8.80
C SER A 39 -9.71 -22.22 -8.55
N ASN A 40 -8.78 -22.97 -9.15
CA ASN A 40 -8.68 -24.42 -9.01
C ASN A 40 -7.54 -24.89 -8.09
N ASP A 41 -6.78 -23.96 -7.52
CA ASP A 41 -5.65 -24.27 -6.67
C ASP A 41 -6.11 -24.51 -5.23
N MET A 42 -5.70 -25.63 -4.66
CA MET A 42 -6.01 -25.99 -3.26
C MET A 42 -5.01 -25.38 -2.26
N VAL A 43 -4.20 -24.41 -2.68
CA VAL A 43 -3.19 -23.78 -1.83
C VAL A 43 -3.84 -22.70 -0.97
N PRO A 44 -3.76 -22.80 0.36
CA PRO A 44 -4.35 -21.79 1.23
C PRO A 44 -3.59 -20.47 1.13
N LEU A 45 -4.34 -19.38 0.96
CA LEU A 45 -3.79 -18.03 1.03
C LEU A 45 -3.66 -17.62 2.50
N VAL A 46 -2.42 -17.40 2.96
CA VAL A 46 -2.14 -17.05 4.36
C VAL A 46 -1.28 -15.79 4.44
N GLY A 47 -1.67 -14.88 5.31
CA GLY A 47 -0.83 -13.74 5.69
C GLY A 47 -1.48 -12.37 5.50
N ALA A 48 -0.95 -11.39 6.24
CA ALA A 48 -1.41 -9.99 6.20
C ALA A 48 -0.76 -9.18 5.05
N SER A 49 -0.02 -9.81 4.15
CA SER A 49 0.83 -9.14 3.16
C SER A 49 0.05 -8.29 2.16
N ALA A 50 -1.15 -8.73 1.76
CA ALA A 50 -2.03 -7.95 0.90
C ALA A 50 -2.51 -6.66 1.59
N ALA A 51 -2.87 -6.72 2.88
CA ALA A 51 -3.20 -5.53 3.67
C ALA A 51 -2.02 -4.57 3.77
N ILE A 52 -0.82 -5.09 4.05
CA ILE A 52 0.41 -4.29 4.15
C ILE A 52 0.73 -3.64 2.80
N SER A 53 0.58 -4.36 1.69
CA SER A 53 0.76 -3.81 0.34
C SER A 53 -0.19 -2.64 0.08
N GLY A 54 -1.44 -2.76 0.50
CA GLY A 54 -2.43 -1.68 0.39
C GLY A 54 -2.10 -0.47 1.27
N GLN A 55 -1.59 -0.68 2.47
CA GLN A 55 -1.12 0.40 3.34
C GLN A 55 0.11 1.11 2.74
N MET A 56 1.04 0.37 2.13
CA MET A 56 2.18 0.94 1.41
C MET A 56 1.71 1.80 0.23
N ALA A 57 0.75 1.31 -0.56
CA ALA A 57 0.14 2.06 -1.65
C ALA A 57 -0.54 3.35 -1.15
N ALA A 58 -1.31 3.28 -0.08
CA ALA A 58 -1.91 4.45 0.56
C ALA A 58 -0.85 5.46 0.99
N ALA A 59 0.26 5.00 1.59
CA ALA A 59 1.36 5.87 2.02
C ALA A 59 2.05 6.61 0.86
N THR A 60 2.09 6.04 -0.34
CA THR A 60 2.65 6.73 -1.52
C THR A 60 1.95 8.05 -1.81
N ARG A 61 0.66 8.14 -1.49
CA ARG A 61 -0.16 9.32 -1.80
C ARG A 61 0.14 10.54 -0.95
N PHE A 62 0.78 10.38 0.19
CA PHE A 62 1.11 11.52 1.07
C PHE A 62 2.56 11.52 1.57
N ALA A 63 3.17 10.36 1.78
CA ALA A 63 4.48 10.28 2.41
C ALA A 63 5.64 10.42 1.43
N LEU A 64 5.58 9.79 0.24
CA LEU A 64 6.67 9.86 -0.75
C LEU A 64 6.84 11.25 -1.34
N LEU A 65 5.74 11.93 -1.65
CA LEU A 65 5.74 13.29 -2.20
C LEU A 65 6.27 14.33 -1.21
N ALA A 66 6.22 14.05 0.08
CA ALA A 66 6.77 14.94 1.09
C ALA A 66 8.32 14.92 1.14
N GLY A 67 8.98 14.17 0.27
CA GLY A 67 10.45 14.07 0.24
C GLY A 67 11.04 13.22 1.34
N MET A 68 10.22 12.45 2.05
CA MET A 68 10.69 11.54 3.09
C MET A 68 11.17 10.22 2.47
N PRO A 69 12.33 9.70 2.89
CA PRO A 69 12.68 8.33 2.56
C PRO A 69 11.69 7.36 3.20
N LEU A 70 11.31 6.32 2.47
CA LEU A 70 10.56 5.19 3.02
C LEU A 70 11.36 4.60 4.19
N GLY A 71 10.92 4.84 5.40
CA GLY A 71 11.63 4.45 6.62
C GLY A 71 12.34 5.58 7.35
N GLY A 72 12.39 6.78 6.79
CA GLY A 72 12.91 7.97 7.46
C GLY A 72 11.94 8.47 8.53
N MET A 73 12.12 7.97 9.73
CA MET A 73 11.37 8.39 10.91
C MET A 73 12.07 9.57 11.56
N ALA A 74 12.04 10.72 10.92
CA ALA A 74 12.47 11.94 11.58
C ALA A 74 11.40 12.30 12.62
N ALA A 75 11.81 12.34 13.88
CA ALA A 75 11.00 12.88 14.96
C ALA A 75 10.57 14.32 14.62
N GLY A 76 9.26 14.60 14.68
CA GLY A 76 8.73 15.96 14.50
C GLY A 76 7.78 16.17 13.31
N HIS A 77 7.52 15.19 12.46
CA HIS A 77 6.78 15.39 11.21
C HIS A 77 5.29 15.01 11.30
N ASN A 78 4.59 15.45 12.32
CA ASN A 78 3.12 15.31 12.40
C ASN A 78 2.40 16.01 11.23
N GLU A 79 3.03 16.98 10.60
CA GLU A 79 2.49 17.72 9.45
C GLU A 79 2.29 16.84 8.21
N ILE A 80 3.12 15.83 7.99
CA ILE A 80 3.01 14.93 6.82
C ILE A 80 1.68 14.19 6.83
N TYR A 81 1.24 13.76 8.00
CA TYR A 81 -0.02 13.05 8.16
C TYR A 81 -1.25 13.95 7.99
N ARG A 82 -1.07 15.27 8.00
CA ARG A 82 -2.11 16.28 7.82
C ARG A 82 -2.14 16.88 6.41
N ARG A 83 -1.15 16.58 5.57
CA ARG A 83 -1.13 17.09 4.19
C ARG A 83 -2.20 16.41 3.35
N PRO A 84 -2.86 17.15 2.46
CA PRO A 84 -3.75 16.56 1.46
C PRO A 84 -3.03 15.49 0.65
N ALA A 85 -3.76 14.43 0.31
CA ALA A 85 -3.20 13.36 -0.51
C ALA A 85 -3.10 13.81 -1.97
N ALA A 86 -2.01 13.47 -2.62
CA ALA A 86 -1.83 13.75 -4.02
C ALA A 86 -2.80 12.97 -4.91
N THR A 87 -3.17 13.55 -6.02
CA THR A 87 -3.95 12.88 -7.06
C THR A 87 -3.09 11.83 -7.77
N LEU A 88 -3.72 10.84 -8.40
CA LEU A 88 -2.99 9.82 -9.17
C LEU A 88 -2.15 10.45 -10.30
N GLY A 89 -2.65 11.52 -10.93
CA GLY A 89 -1.91 12.23 -11.98
C GLY A 89 -0.61 12.87 -11.49
N VAL A 90 -0.55 13.31 -10.23
CA VAL A 90 0.68 13.80 -9.60
C VAL A 90 1.62 12.65 -9.29
N LEU A 91 1.09 11.53 -8.77
CA LEU A 91 1.90 10.36 -8.43
C LEU A 91 2.67 9.80 -9.63
N ILE A 92 2.02 9.62 -10.76
CA ILE A 92 2.65 9.04 -11.96
C ILE A 92 3.71 9.96 -12.60
N ARG A 93 3.74 11.24 -12.22
CA ARG A 93 4.75 12.21 -12.68
C ARG A 93 5.91 12.37 -11.71
N ASP A 94 5.77 11.88 -10.49
CA ASP A 94 6.83 11.95 -9.48
C ASP A 94 7.80 10.78 -9.67
N SER A 95 9.07 11.07 -9.95
CA SER A 95 10.09 10.06 -10.21
C SER A 95 10.36 9.16 -9.02
N ARG A 96 10.19 9.65 -7.78
CA ARG A 96 10.40 8.86 -6.56
C ARG A 96 9.31 7.83 -6.40
N VAL A 97 8.06 8.24 -6.64
CA VAL A 97 6.91 7.34 -6.62
C VAL A 97 7.07 6.29 -7.72
N MET A 98 7.43 6.70 -8.93
CA MET A 98 7.63 5.78 -10.05
C MET A 98 8.77 4.79 -9.79
N THR A 99 9.89 5.25 -9.22
CA THR A 99 10.98 4.36 -8.82
C THR A 99 10.53 3.36 -7.77
N PHE A 100 9.80 3.82 -6.75
CA PHE A 100 9.25 2.93 -5.73
C PHE A 100 8.32 1.87 -6.34
N LEU A 101 7.38 2.28 -7.20
CA LEU A 101 6.46 1.37 -7.87
C LEU A 101 7.21 0.34 -8.71
N LEU A 102 8.20 0.79 -9.48
CA LEU A 102 9.00 -0.07 -10.35
C LEU A 102 9.76 -1.13 -9.55
N VAL A 103 10.41 -0.72 -8.47
CA VAL A 103 11.12 -1.63 -7.57
C VAL A 103 10.14 -2.58 -6.89
N TRP A 104 9.01 -2.07 -6.36
CA TRP A 104 8.04 -2.87 -5.65
C TRP A 104 7.39 -3.92 -6.56
N PHE A 105 6.92 -3.53 -7.75
CA PHE A 105 6.34 -4.46 -8.73
C PHE A 105 7.40 -5.43 -9.28
N GLY A 106 8.63 -4.95 -9.51
CA GLY A 106 9.75 -5.78 -9.96
C GLY A 106 10.09 -6.87 -8.98
N VAL A 107 10.21 -6.54 -7.70
CA VAL A 107 10.45 -7.55 -6.64
C VAL A 107 9.31 -8.56 -6.57
N ASN A 108 8.05 -8.11 -6.60
CA ASN A 108 6.90 -9.01 -6.58
C ASN A 108 6.88 -9.94 -7.80
N ALA A 109 7.19 -9.44 -9.00
CA ALA A 109 7.28 -10.25 -10.21
C ALA A 109 8.39 -11.30 -10.11
N VAL A 110 9.58 -10.91 -9.66
CA VAL A 110 10.70 -11.86 -9.46
C VAL A 110 10.34 -12.95 -8.46
N VAL A 111 9.77 -12.56 -7.31
CA VAL A 111 9.33 -13.50 -6.28
C VAL A 111 8.25 -14.45 -6.82
N GLY A 112 7.32 -13.94 -7.62
CA GLY A 112 6.28 -14.75 -8.27
C GLY A 112 6.86 -15.77 -9.25
N ILE A 113 7.78 -15.34 -10.12
CA ILE A 113 8.41 -16.21 -11.14
C ILE A 113 9.31 -17.25 -10.49
N VAL A 114 10.19 -16.84 -9.58
CA VAL A 114 11.14 -17.75 -8.92
C VAL A 114 10.42 -18.66 -7.92
N GLY A 115 9.45 -18.12 -7.17
CA GLY A 115 8.70 -18.88 -6.17
C GLY A 115 7.86 -20.01 -6.77
N SER A 116 7.33 -19.82 -7.97
CA SER A 116 6.56 -20.86 -8.66
C SER A 116 7.41 -22.04 -9.16
N GLY A 117 8.72 -21.84 -9.33
CA GLY A 117 9.62 -22.86 -9.91
C GLY A 117 10.47 -23.63 -8.92
N THR A 118 10.74 -23.11 -7.73
CA THR A 118 11.80 -23.65 -6.85
C THR A 118 11.36 -24.06 -5.45
N LEU A 119 10.19 -23.59 -4.99
CA LEU A 119 9.71 -23.83 -3.63
C LEU A 119 8.52 -24.82 -3.65
N SER A 120 8.81 -26.07 -3.50
CA SER A 120 7.84 -27.17 -3.46
C SER A 120 6.85 -27.13 -2.27
N SER A 121 6.83 -26.10 -1.47
CA SER A 121 6.00 -26.02 -0.26
C SER A 121 5.27 -24.72 0.00
N GLY A 122 5.12 -23.85 -1.00
CA GLY A 122 4.31 -22.62 -0.83
C GLY A 122 4.71 -21.53 -1.80
N SER A 123 4.01 -21.46 -2.93
CA SER A 123 4.16 -20.30 -3.82
C SER A 123 3.67 -19.05 -3.07
N ILE A 124 4.48 -18.00 -3.08
CA ILE A 124 4.05 -16.70 -2.54
C ILE A 124 3.01 -16.15 -3.50
N ALA A 125 1.80 -15.89 -3.00
CA ALA A 125 0.70 -15.32 -3.76
C ALA A 125 0.96 -13.83 -4.05
N TRP A 126 1.88 -13.55 -4.97
CA TRP A 126 2.26 -12.19 -5.34
C TRP A 126 1.07 -11.41 -5.94
N GLU A 127 0.12 -12.10 -6.56
CA GLU A 127 -1.13 -11.53 -7.06
C GLU A 127 -1.95 -10.90 -5.94
N ALA A 128 -1.97 -11.52 -4.77
CA ALA A 128 -2.64 -10.97 -3.62
C ALA A 128 -2.00 -9.65 -3.16
N HIS A 129 -0.68 -9.52 -3.28
CA HIS A 129 0.02 -8.26 -3.01
C HIS A 129 -0.39 -7.17 -4.00
N VAL A 130 -0.47 -7.52 -5.29
CA VAL A 130 -0.90 -6.59 -6.34
C VAL A 130 -2.35 -6.15 -6.10
N GLY A 131 -3.25 -7.08 -5.82
CA GLY A 131 -4.65 -6.78 -5.53
C GLY A 131 -4.82 -5.87 -4.33
N GLY A 132 -4.12 -6.17 -3.23
CA GLY A 132 -4.11 -5.32 -2.04
C GLY A 132 -3.53 -3.93 -2.30
N PHE A 133 -2.43 -3.86 -3.06
CA PHE A 133 -1.79 -2.60 -3.44
C PHE A 133 -2.74 -1.71 -4.26
N LEU A 134 -3.35 -2.25 -5.30
CA LEU A 134 -4.29 -1.51 -6.14
C LEU A 134 -5.51 -1.03 -5.36
N ALA A 135 -6.07 -1.88 -4.50
CA ALA A 135 -7.16 -1.49 -3.63
C ALA A 135 -6.75 -0.33 -2.70
N GLY A 136 -5.59 -0.41 -2.06
CA GLY A 136 -5.08 0.66 -1.21
C GLY A 136 -4.84 1.96 -1.96
N LEU A 137 -4.30 1.89 -3.17
CA LEU A 137 -4.04 3.07 -4.00
C LEU A 137 -5.33 3.78 -4.44
N LEU A 138 -6.34 3.01 -4.84
CA LEU A 138 -7.56 3.53 -5.44
C LEU A 138 -8.61 3.92 -4.39
N LEU A 139 -8.76 3.11 -3.34
CA LEU A 139 -9.79 3.31 -2.32
C LEU A 139 -9.35 4.24 -1.17
N PHE A 140 -8.05 4.54 -1.08
CA PHE A 140 -7.52 5.46 -0.09
C PHE A 140 -8.32 6.76 0.05
N PRO A 141 -8.70 7.48 -1.05
CA PRO A 141 -9.40 8.76 -0.92
C PRO A 141 -10.76 8.66 -0.26
N LEU A 142 -11.41 7.50 -0.33
CA LEU A 142 -12.73 7.28 0.29
C LEU A 142 -12.64 7.20 1.82
N LEU A 143 -11.48 6.82 2.33
CA LEU A 143 -11.24 6.64 3.76
C LEU A 143 -10.37 7.76 4.34
N ASP A 144 -9.76 8.60 3.49
CA ASP A 144 -8.86 9.66 3.93
C ASP A 144 -9.61 10.82 4.59
N PRO A 145 -9.37 11.10 5.87
CA PRO A 145 -10.05 12.19 6.58
C PRO A 145 -9.55 13.59 6.17
N VAL A 146 -8.38 13.67 5.52
CA VAL A 146 -7.76 14.95 5.13
C VAL A 146 -8.18 15.38 3.73
N GLY A 147 -8.65 14.45 2.91
CA GLY A 147 -9.02 14.69 1.54
C GLY A 147 -7.85 14.73 0.55
N THR A 148 -8.15 15.01 -0.69
CA THR A 148 -7.17 15.16 -1.77
C THR A 148 -7.01 16.63 -2.12
N GLU A 149 -5.78 17.04 -2.41
CA GLU A 149 -5.50 18.37 -2.93
C GLU A 149 -6.09 18.51 -4.34
N ALA A 150 -6.95 19.51 -4.55
CA ALA A 150 -7.36 19.90 -5.88
C ALA A 150 -6.10 20.34 -6.66
N PRO A 151 -6.00 20.05 -7.98
CA PRO A 151 -4.93 20.62 -8.78
C PRO A 151 -4.97 22.15 -8.61
N ALA A 152 -3.90 22.73 -8.09
CA ALA A 152 -3.78 24.17 -8.10
C ALA A 152 -3.80 24.58 -9.58
N ASP A 153 -4.82 25.31 -9.97
CA ASP A 153 -4.87 25.94 -11.27
C ASP A 153 -3.61 26.79 -11.39
N ARG A 154 -2.68 26.33 -12.20
CA ARG A 154 -1.46 27.07 -12.50
C ARG A 154 -1.89 28.23 -13.37
N VAL A 155 -2.06 29.38 -12.73
CA VAL A 155 -2.09 30.68 -13.42
C VAL A 155 -0.73 30.97 -13.99
#